data_3a89b277b88dba70c12c385d4c266f6a
#
_entry.id   3a89b277b88dba70c12c385d4c266f6a
#
_cell.length_a   1.000
_cell.length_b   1.000
_cell.length_c   1.000
_cell.angle_alpha   90.00
_cell.angle_beta   90.00
_cell.angle_gamma   90.00
#
_symmetry.space_group_name_H-M   'P 1'
#
loop_
_entity.id
_entity.type
_entity.pdbx_description
1 polymer ?
#
loop_
_entity_poly.entity_id
_entity_poly.type
_entity_poly.pdbx_seq_one_letter_code
_entity_poly.pdbx_strand_id
1 'polypeptide(L)'
;MSKILFTDAQVKKLSKNKWIKNITNKGITYTNEFKHKLVKECENYKKFPQEVFRECEIDPEIVGKRRIESSAYRWRKQLKSIGEITDTRTTNSGNTLKRELTDKEKLERAEARIKLLEAENELLKKNELIEMGILTDIKSISNLKQ
;
A
#
# COMPACT_ATOMS: atom_id res chain seq x y z
N MET A 1 14.56 4.93 22.43
CA MET A 1 13.38 5.59 21.85
C MET A 1 12.14 5.19 22.63
N SER A 2 11.49 6.12 23.29
CA SER A 2 10.23 5.83 23.96
C SER A 2 9.16 5.60 22.87
N LYS A 3 8.72 4.38 22.73
CA LYS A 3 7.53 4.06 21.93
C LYS A 3 6.32 4.58 22.72
N ILE A 4 5.74 5.67 22.30
CA ILE A 4 4.47 6.12 22.85
C ILE A 4 3.42 5.07 22.46
N LEU A 5 2.98 4.32 23.47
CA LEU A 5 1.88 3.38 23.34
C LEU A 5 0.58 4.09 23.68
N PHE A 6 -0.46 3.82 22.91
CA PHE A 6 -1.79 4.35 23.20
C PHE A 6 -2.46 3.51 24.29
N THR A 7 -3.13 4.18 25.21
CA THR A 7 -3.99 3.48 26.18
C THR A 7 -5.29 3.03 25.52
N ASP A 8 -5.95 2.03 26.08
CA ASP A 8 -7.20 1.51 25.53
C ASP A 8 -8.30 2.58 25.47
N ALA A 9 -8.31 3.52 26.41
CA ALA A 9 -9.22 4.66 26.38
C ALA A 9 -8.94 5.60 25.21
N GLN A 10 -7.67 5.88 24.92
CA GLN A 10 -7.23 6.68 23.77
C GLN A 10 -7.55 5.98 22.44
N VAL A 11 -7.34 4.69 22.36
CA VAL A 11 -7.70 3.87 21.19
C VAL A 11 -9.20 3.93 20.93
N LYS A 12 -10.04 3.75 21.95
CA LYS A 12 -11.50 3.86 21.83
C LYS A 12 -11.96 5.26 21.44
N LYS A 13 -11.33 6.31 21.96
CA LYS A 13 -11.65 7.71 21.61
C LYS A 13 -11.32 8.00 20.16
N LEU A 14 -10.11 7.63 19.72
CA LEU A 14 -9.62 7.90 18.37
C LEU A 14 -10.25 7.01 17.31
N SER A 15 -10.66 5.79 17.64
CA SER A 15 -11.33 4.88 16.70
C SER A 15 -12.68 5.41 16.19
N LYS A 16 -13.32 6.29 16.92
CA LYS A 16 -14.59 6.95 16.52
C LYS A 16 -14.38 8.08 15.51
N ASN A 17 -13.15 8.52 15.29
CA ASN A 17 -12.86 9.61 14.38
C ASN A 17 -12.88 9.13 12.91
N LYS A 18 -13.67 9.84 12.07
CA LYS A 18 -13.82 9.53 10.65
C LYS A 18 -12.51 9.55 9.84
N TRP A 19 -11.51 10.27 10.32
CA TRP A 19 -10.22 10.42 9.64
C TRP A 19 -9.22 9.31 9.96
N ILE A 20 -9.58 8.42 10.89
CA ILE A 20 -8.76 7.28 11.29
C ILE A 20 -9.34 6.01 10.70
N LYS A 21 -8.56 5.35 9.86
CA LYS A 21 -8.92 4.07 9.23
C LYS A 21 -8.78 2.91 10.21
N ASN A 22 -7.70 2.87 10.95
CA ASN A 22 -7.41 1.84 11.94
C ASN A 22 -6.48 2.37 13.03
N ILE A 23 -6.68 1.92 14.24
CA ILE A 23 -5.82 2.26 15.39
C ILE A 23 -5.57 1.04 16.26
N THR A 24 -4.34 0.90 16.69
CA THR A 24 -3.88 -0.11 17.65
C THR A 24 -3.07 0.58 18.74
N ASN A 25 -2.79 -0.11 19.84
CA ASN A 25 -1.95 0.44 20.92
C ASN A 25 -0.57 0.90 20.42
N LYS A 26 -0.10 0.38 19.29
CA LYS A 26 1.24 0.66 18.74
C LYS A 26 1.24 1.68 17.59
N GLY A 27 0.13 1.88 16.92
CA GLY A 27 0.12 2.74 15.74
C GLY A 27 -1.27 3.16 15.26
N ILE A 28 -1.29 4.19 14.45
CA ILE A 28 -2.47 4.76 13.80
C ILE A 28 -2.30 4.68 12.29
N THR A 29 -3.38 4.30 11.61
CA THR A 29 -3.50 4.39 10.16
C THR A 29 -4.60 5.39 9.82
N TYR A 30 -4.26 6.39 9.05
CA TYR A 30 -5.17 7.46 8.64
C TYR A 30 -5.81 7.14 7.29
N THR A 31 -7.00 7.72 7.04
CA THR A 31 -7.65 7.65 5.72
C THR A 31 -6.85 8.42 4.67
N ASN A 32 -6.98 8.05 3.40
CA ASN A 32 -6.30 8.76 2.32
C ASN A 32 -6.79 10.20 2.19
N GLU A 33 -8.07 10.44 2.43
CA GLU A 33 -8.67 11.78 2.45
C GLU A 33 -7.99 12.70 3.48
N PHE A 34 -7.73 12.18 4.67
CA PHE A 34 -7.00 12.94 5.72
C PHE A 34 -5.57 13.27 5.29
N LYS A 35 -4.86 12.30 4.71
CA LYS A 35 -3.49 12.50 4.24
C LYS A 35 -3.41 13.58 3.16
N HIS A 36 -4.33 13.55 2.18
CA HIS A 36 -4.42 14.57 1.14
C HIS A 36 -4.80 15.94 1.71
N LYS A 37 -5.78 15.99 2.62
CA LYS A 37 -6.18 17.22 3.30
C LYS A 37 -4.99 17.85 4.03
N LEU A 38 -4.27 17.07 4.82
CA LEU A 38 -3.13 17.56 5.59
C LEU A 38 -2.04 18.15 4.67
N VAL A 39 -1.66 17.45 3.62
CA VAL A 39 -0.64 17.95 2.68
C VAL A 39 -1.11 19.23 2.00
N LYS A 40 -2.36 19.28 1.54
CA LYS A 40 -2.96 20.45 0.90
C LYS A 40 -3.00 21.67 1.84
N GLU A 41 -3.42 21.47 3.06
CA GLU A 41 -3.48 22.53 4.07
C GLU A 41 -2.11 23.07 4.45
N CYS A 42 -1.12 22.17 4.58
CA CYS A 42 0.25 22.55 4.87
C CYS A 42 0.94 23.27 3.71
N GLU A 43 0.67 22.90 2.46
CA GLU A 43 1.31 23.50 1.28
C GLU A 43 0.62 24.80 0.85
N ASN A 44 -0.70 24.80 0.76
CA ASN A 44 -1.47 25.96 0.27
C ASN A 44 -1.65 27.04 1.33
N TYR A 45 -1.97 26.64 2.55
CA TYR A 45 -2.28 27.58 3.63
C TYR A 45 -1.14 27.74 4.64
N LYS A 46 -0.01 27.05 4.43
CA LYS A 46 1.17 27.07 5.31
C LYS A 46 0.88 26.77 6.77
N LYS A 47 -0.18 25.99 7.02
CA LYS A 47 -0.53 25.55 8.37
C LYS A 47 0.49 24.54 8.91
N PHE A 48 0.69 24.57 10.21
CA PHE A 48 1.46 23.52 10.86
C PHE A 48 0.68 22.20 10.90
N PRO A 49 1.35 21.05 10.69
CA PRO A 49 0.67 19.75 10.74
C PRO A 49 -0.16 19.52 12.00
N GLN A 50 0.29 20.02 13.14
CA GLN A 50 -0.42 19.91 14.42
C GLN A 50 -1.76 20.66 14.44
N GLU A 51 -1.85 21.80 13.75
CA GLU A 51 -3.10 22.57 13.63
C GLU A 51 -4.14 21.78 12.84
N VAL A 52 -3.73 21.16 11.74
CA VAL A 52 -4.63 20.33 10.92
C VAL A 52 -5.13 19.12 11.71
N PHE A 53 -4.30 18.52 12.54
CA PHE A 53 -4.71 17.43 13.42
C PHE A 53 -5.76 17.89 14.43
N ARG A 54 -5.58 19.07 15.05
CA ARG A 54 -6.59 19.67 15.96
C ARG A 54 -7.91 19.97 15.28
N GLU A 55 -7.87 20.55 14.08
CA GLU A 55 -9.07 20.83 13.29
C GLU A 55 -9.85 19.55 12.92
N CYS A 56 -9.16 18.43 12.80
CA CYS A 56 -9.75 17.13 12.56
C CYS A 56 -10.11 16.35 13.84
N GLU A 57 -10.14 17.03 14.99
CA GLU A 57 -10.45 16.42 16.29
C GLU A 57 -9.49 15.29 16.71
N ILE A 58 -8.28 15.33 16.20
CA ILE A 58 -7.21 14.41 16.58
C ILE A 58 -6.24 15.16 17.49
N ASP A 59 -6.18 14.78 18.75
CA ASP A 59 -5.32 15.44 19.72
C ASP A 59 -3.84 15.22 19.42
N PRO A 60 -3.07 16.28 19.11
CA PRO A 60 -1.65 16.16 18.80
C PRO A 60 -0.80 15.66 19.97
N GLU A 61 -1.25 15.87 21.19
CA GLU A 61 -0.51 15.42 22.39
C GLU A 61 -0.62 13.89 22.55
N ILE A 62 -1.78 13.33 22.23
CA ILE A 62 -2.00 11.88 22.25
C ILE A 62 -1.18 11.19 21.15
N VAL A 63 -1.19 11.73 19.94
CA VAL A 63 -0.45 11.17 18.81
C VAL A 63 1.05 11.36 18.95
N GLY A 64 1.48 12.50 19.47
CA GLY A 64 2.86 12.89 19.61
C GLY A 64 3.39 13.71 18.43
N LYS A 65 3.96 14.88 18.75
CA LYS A 65 4.48 15.85 17.79
C LYS A 65 5.40 15.21 16.73
N ARG A 66 6.33 14.38 17.15
CA ARG A 66 7.30 13.73 16.27
C ARG A 66 6.65 12.77 15.26
N ARG A 67 5.58 12.06 15.67
CA ARG A 67 4.80 11.21 14.74
C ARG A 67 4.07 12.03 13.70
N ILE A 68 3.49 13.14 14.10
CA ILE A 68 2.76 14.07 13.23
C ILE A 68 3.70 14.63 12.16
N GLU A 69 4.86 15.16 12.57
CA GLU A 69 5.86 15.73 11.67
C GLU A 69 6.42 14.68 10.69
N SER A 70 6.76 13.50 11.20
CA SER A 70 7.26 12.40 10.35
C SER A 70 6.22 11.92 9.34
N SER A 71 4.95 11.88 9.72
CA SER A 71 3.85 11.50 8.84
C SER A 71 3.63 12.55 7.75
N ALA A 72 3.58 13.83 8.13
CA ALA A 72 3.45 14.95 7.19
C ALA A 72 4.60 14.98 6.18
N TYR A 73 5.83 14.78 6.63
CA TYR A 73 7.00 14.71 5.77
C TYR A 73 6.90 13.56 4.74
N ARG A 74 6.57 12.36 5.20
CA ARG A 74 6.42 11.19 4.32
C ARG A 74 5.34 11.38 3.27
N TRP A 75 4.18 11.90 3.66
CA TRP A 75 3.07 12.11 2.73
C TRP A 75 3.35 13.19 1.70
N ARG A 76 4.01 14.31 2.09
CA ARG A 76 4.48 15.32 1.14
C ARG A 76 5.49 14.73 0.14
N LYS A 77 6.46 13.97 0.65
CA LYS A 77 7.46 13.32 -0.20
C LYS A 77 6.80 12.35 -1.18
N GLN A 78 5.86 11.55 -0.71
CA GLN A 78 5.14 10.59 -1.54
C GLN A 78 4.30 11.28 -2.61
N LEU A 79 3.58 12.33 -2.27
CA LEU A 79 2.79 13.10 -3.23
C LEU A 79 3.68 13.74 -4.32
N LYS A 80 4.85 14.26 -3.95
CA LYS A 80 5.81 14.84 -4.92
C LYS A 80 6.46 13.81 -5.82
N SER A 81 6.72 12.59 -5.33
CA SER A 81 7.41 11.56 -6.10
C SER A 81 6.48 10.73 -6.98
N ILE A 82 5.29 10.41 -6.52
CA ILE A 82 4.36 9.49 -7.16
C ILE A 82 3.11 10.22 -7.69
N GLY A 83 2.83 11.42 -7.18
CA GLY A 83 1.61 12.17 -7.48
C GLY A 83 0.37 11.71 -6.72
N GLU A 84 0.48 10.62 -5.96
CA GLU A 84 -0.60 10.05 -5.17
C GLU A 84 -0.09 9.53 -3.83
N ILE A 85 -0.94 9.62 -2.80
CA ILE A 85 -0.61 9.07 -1.48
C ILE A 85 -1.24 7.68 -1.36
N THR A 86 -0.45 6.66 -1.63
CA THR A 86 -0.86 5.25 -1.51
C THR A 86 -0.32 4.62 -0.23
N ASP A 87 -1.02 3.64 0.29
CA ASP A 87 -0.55 2.86 1.43
C ASP A 87 0.36 1.73 0.93
N THR A 88 1.66 1.99 0.97
CA THR A 88 2.68 1.03 0.52
C THR A 88 2.85 -0.17 1.45
N ARG A 89 2.16 -0.19 2.59
CA ARG A 89 2.29 -1.27 3.58
C ARG A 89 1.61 -2.57 3.17
N THR A 90 0.68 -2.53 2.21
CA THR A 90 -0.05 -3.72 1.76
C THR A 90 0.76 -4.62 0.84
N THR A 91 1.81 -4.09 0.20
CA THR A 91 2.57 -4.81 -0.82
C THR A 91 3.87 -5.45 -0.33
N ASN A 92 4.41 -5.02 0.79
CA ASN A 92 5.71 -5.51 1.27
C ASN A 92 5.73 -5.70 2.80
N SER A 93 4.83 -6.50 3.32
CA SER A 93 5.00 -7.10 4.63
C SER A 93 5.94 -8.31 4.58
N GLY A 94 6.91 -8.25 3.68
CA GLY A 94 7.96 -9.24 3.55
C GLY A 94 9.02 -9.10 4.63
N ASN A 95 8.69 -9.40 5.87
CA ASN A 95 9.71 -10.00 6.71
C ASN A 95 10.16 -11.28 6.01
N THR A 96 11.35 -11.25 5.44
CA THR A 96 12.01 -12.46 5.02
C THR A 96 11.88 -13.47 6.16
N LEU A 97 11.24 -14.58 5.86
CA LEU A 97 11.13 -15.67 6.84
C LEU A 97 12.54 -16.00 7.32
N LYS A 98 12.84 -15.66 8.55
CA LYS A 98 14.14 -15.97 9.18
C LYS A 98 14.29 -17.46 9.53
N ARG A 99 13.21 -18.25 9.32
CA ARG A 99 13.22 -19.70 9.51
C ARG A 99 13.49 -20.40 8.17
N GLU A 100 14.14 -21.53 8.23
CA GLU A 100 14.22 -22.42 7.10
C GLU A 100 12.82 -22.93 6.72
N LEU A 101 12.56 -22.99 5.44
CA LEU A 101 11.30 -23.51 4.91
C LEU A 101 11.25 -25.03 5.12
N THR A 102 10.11 -25.53 5.50
CA THR A 102 9.85 -26.97 5.51
C THR A 102 9.88 -27.52 4.09
N ASP A 103 10.17 -28.80 3.95
CA ASP A 103 10.24 -29.45 2.63
C ASP A 103 8.92 -29.38 1.87
N LYS A 104 7.79 -29.40 2.59
CA LYS A 104 6.47 -29.17 2.04
C LYS A 104 6.32 -27.76 1.45
N GLU A 105 6.73 -26.73 2.18
CA GLU A 105 6.69 -25.35 1.70
C GLU A 105 7.63 -25.11 0.51
N LYS A 106 8.78 -25.78 0.48
CA LYS A 106 9.69 -25.75 -0.66
C LYS A 106 9.06 -26.41 -1.88
N LEU A 107 8.39 -27.53 -1.70
CA LEU A 107 7.68 -28.23 -2.76
C LEU A 107 6.56 -27.38 -3.35
N GLU A 108 5.68 -26.83 -2.51
CA GLU A 108 4.58 -25.96 -2.95
C GLU A 108 5.09 -24.75 -3.74
N ARG A 109 6.19 -24.13 -3.30
CA ARG A 109 6.82 -23.02 -4.04
C ARG A 109 7.42 -23.45 -5.37
N ALA A 110 8.06 -24.62 -5.40
CA ALA A 110 8.61 -25.17 -6.62
C ALA A 110 7.51 -25.51 -7.64
N GLU A 111 6.42 -26.11 -7.22
CA GLU A 111 5.25 -26.40 -8.05
C GLU A 111 4.61 -25.13 -8.62
N ALA A 112 4.42 -24.10 -7.78
CA ALA A 112 3.92 -22.81 -8.23
C ALA A 112 4.85 -22.14 -9.26
N ARG A 113 6.17 -22.25 -9.07
CA ARG A 113 7.15 -21.74 -10.02
C ARG A 113 7.14 -22.49 -11.34
N ILE A 114 7.02 -23.81 -11.30
CA ILE A 114 6.91 -24.66 -12.50
C ILE A 114 5.66 -24.26 -13.29
N LYS A 115 4.51 -24.15 -12.64
CA LYS A 115 3.25 -23.74 -13.28
C LYS A 115 3.35 -22.37 -13.95
N LEU A 116 4.01 -21.41 -13.33
CA LEU A 116 4.25 -20.10 -13.91
C LEU A 116 5.13 -20.19 -15.15
N LEU A 117 6.25 -20.91 -15.07
CA LEU A 117 7.18 -21.10 -16.18
C LEU A 117 6.53 -21.83 -17.36
N GLU A 118 5.69 -22.82 -17.11
CA GLU A 118 4.93 -23.52 -18.16
C GLU A 118 3.99 -22.56 -18.88
N ALA A 119 3.27 -21.70 -18.14
CA ALA A 119 2.40 -20.69 -18.74
C ALA A 119 3.18 -19.65 -19.56
N GLU A 120 4.34 -19.20 -19.08
CA GLU A 120 5.23 -18.31 -19.82
C GLU A 120 5.75 -18.96 -21.10
N ASN A 121 6.14 -20.23 -21.04
CA ASN A 121 6.60 -20.98 -22.22
C ASN A 121 5.50 -21.16 -23.26
N GLU A 122 4.27 -21.45 -22.84
CA GLU A 122 3.14 -21.52 -23.77
C GLU A 122 2.88 -20.19 -24.47
N LEU A 123 2.95 -19.09 -23.71
CA LEU A 123 2.79 -17.74 -24.26
C LEU A 123 3.88 -17.41 -25.27
N LEU A 124 5.14 -17.71 -24.96
CA LEU A 124 6.27 -17.50 -25.86
C LEU A 124 6.13 -18.34 -27.16
N LYS A 125 5.75 -19.61 -27.05
CA LYS A 125 5.49 -20.45 -28.25
C LYS A 125 4.37 -19.89 -29.11
N LYS A 126 3.30 -19.40 -28.53
CA LYS A 126 2.20 -18.73 -29.26
C LYS A 126 2.68 -17.48 -29.96
N ASN A 127 3.48 -16.65 -29.31
CA ASN A 127 4.05 -15.45 -29.90
C ASN A 127 4.99 -15.79 -31.09
N GLU A 128 5.85 -16.78 -30.93
CA GLU A 128 6.72 -17.26 -32.03
C GLU A 128 5.90 -17.72 -33.23
N LEU A 129 4.81 -18.47 -33.01
CA LEU A 129 3.92 -18.93 -34.08
C LEU A 129 3.18 -17.77 -34.77
N ILE A 130 2.84 -16.73 -34.04
CA ILE A 130 2.24 -15.51 -34.59
C ILE A 130 3.26 -14.75 -35.43
N GLU A 131 4.49 -14.58 -34.95
CA GLU A 131 5.60 -13.94 -35.70
C GLU A 131 5.97 -14.69 -36.96
N MET A 132 5.92 -16.02 -36.94
CA MET A 132 6.10 -16.86 -38.14
C MET A 132 4.92 -16.84 -39.09
N GLY A 133 3.80 -16.20 -38.75
CA GLY A 133 2.60 -16.14 -39.59
C GLY A 133 1.80 -17.47 -39.65
N ILE A 134 2.10 -18.43 -38.79
CA ILE A 134 1.41 -19.74 -38.72
C ILE A 134 0.08 -19.60 -37.93
N LEU A 135 0.04 -18.78 -36.91
CA LEU A 135 -1.18 -18.43 -36.17
C LEU A 135 -1.52 -16.98 -36.38
N THR A 136 -2.78 -16.67 -36.71
CA THR A 136 -3.33 -15.32 -36.74
C THR A 136 -3.92 -14.98 -35.40
N ASP A 137 -3.90 -13.70 -35.06
CA ASP A 137 -4.44 -13.18 -33.80
C ASP A 137 -5.90 -13.61 -33.63
N ILE A 138 -6.28 -14.06 -32.43
CA ILE A 138 -7.63 -14.56 -32.11
C ILE A 138 -8.73 -13.55 -32.47
N LYS A 139 -8.43 -12.26 -32.44
CA LYS A 139 -9.34 -11.19 -32.87
C LYS A 139 -9.69 -11.20 -34.36
N SER A 140 -8.81 -11.70 -35.22
CA SER A 140 -9.09 -11.81 -36.66
C SER A 140 -9.95 -13.02 -37.00
N ILE A 141 -9.95 -14.05 -36.16
CA ILE A 141 -10.76 -15.26 -36.36
C ILE A 141 -12.24 -15.02 -35.98
N SER A 142 -12.52 -14.16 -35.02
CA SER A 142 -13.88 -13.83 -34.60
C SER A 142 -14.64 -13.02 -35.65
N ASN A 143 -13.95 -12.30 -36.53
CA ASN A 143 -14.56 -11.51 -37.61
C ASN A 143 -14.83 -12.34 -38.91
N LEU A 144 -14.32 -13.57 -39.00
CA LEU A 144 -14.53 -14.47 -40.15
C LEU A 144 -15.76 -15.38 -40.00
N LYS A 145 -16.51 -15.28 -38.89
CA LYS A 145 -17.73 -16.07 -38.61
C LYS A 145 -19.01 -15.23 -38.68
N GLN A 146 -19.00 -14.16 -39.48
CA GLN A 146 -20.24 -13.45 -39.87
C GLN A 146 -20.50 -13.67 -41.33
#